data_fc0216e804cdff2d569855942362f015
#
_entry.id   fc0216e804cdff2d569855942362f015
#
_cell.length_a   1.000
_cell.length_b   1.000
_cell.length_c   1.000
_cell.angle_alpha   90.00
_cell.angle_beta   90.00
_cell.angle_gamma   90.00
#
_symmetry.space_group_name_H-M   'P 1'
#
loop_
_entity.id
_entity.type
_entity.pdbx_description
1 polymer ?
#
loop_
_entity_poly.entity_id
_entity_poly.type
_entity_poly.pdbx_seq_one_letter_code
_entity_poly.pdbx_strand_id
1 'polypeptide(L)'
;MLTRQGVGAIASASLAAFGLLSAAFQVALAVWPSLTQHDIWILMLLASSCLVVGVWHAWPKFETDHRYRYPDFAIQVKCGDVLNEPENVIVGFTDTFDTDLEGGIVISPRSVQGQFQEKYYTGSTGDLDFDLSRRLSGIQLSASEDVENKRRGKRGRYPIGTTIMLERSEKRFYAVAYGYMRNDLRVSCSVDALWASLTAAWNSVRIHGGLDPVAIPVIGSELARVGSLDRTSLIKMIALSFVASSREEIVSRKLTIVVHPKDRHGVNLVDVERFLRTL
;
A
#
# COMPACT_ATOMS: atom_id res chain seq x y z
N MET A 1 -5.96 -16.62 -16.04
CA MET A 1 -5.29 -17.80 -16.62
C MET A 1 -4.72 -18.63 -15.49
N LEU A 2 -5.21 -19.85 -15.30
CA LEU A 2 -4.66 -20.81 -14.33
C LEU A 2 -3.27 -21.22 -14.82
N THR A 3 -2.24 -20.77 -14.11
CA THR A 3 -0.86 -21.23 -14.39
C THR A 3 -0.70 -22.68 -13.91
N ARG A 4 0.23 -23.46 -14.52
CA ARG A 4 0.54 -24.84 -14.08
C ARG A 4 0.85 -24.92 -12.58
N GLN A 5 1.48 -23.90 -12.01
CA GLN A 5 1.76 -23.82 -10.57
C GLN A 5 0.49 -23.61 -9.73
N GLY A 6 -0.49 -22.82 -10.21
CA GLY A 6 -1.76 -22.64 -9.52
C GLY A 6 -2.58 -23.94 -9.50
N VAL A 7 -2.61 -24.69 -10.59
CA VAL A 7 -3.29 -26.01 -10.65
C VAL A 7 -2.61 -27.00 -9.70
N GLY A 8 -1.29 -27.02 -9.62
CA GLY A 8 -0.56 -27.87 -8.68
C GLY A 8 -0.84 -27.52 -7.21
N ALA A 9 -0.94 -26.24 -6.88
CA ALA A 9 -1.27 -25.78 -5.53
C ALA A 9 -2.71 -26.15 -5.15
N ILE A 10 -3.69 -26.02 -6.07
CA ILE A 10 -5.06 -26.47 -5.85
C ILE A 10 -5.09 -27.97 -5.59
N ALA A 11 -4.42 -28.75 -6.44
CA ALA A 11 -4.40 -30.21 -6.33
C ALA A 11 -3.78 -30.67 -5.00
N SER A 12 -2.64 -30.09 -4.59
CA SER A 12 -1.97 -30.45 -3.32
C SER A 12 -2.80 -30.08 -2.10
N ALA A 13 -3.42 -28.89 -2.08
CA ALA A 13 -4.30 -28.45 -0.98
C ALA A 13 -5.57 -29.30 -0.90
N SER A 14 -6.18 -29.65 -2.05
CA SER A 14 -7.36 -30.53 -2.11
C SER A 14 -7.06 -31.94 -1.61
N LEU A 15 -5.88 -32.51 -1.99
CA LEU A 15 -5.43 -33.81 -1.49
C LEU A 15 -5.17 -33.82 -0.01
N ALA A 16 -4.55 -32.78 0.54
CA ALA A 16 -4.30 -32.65 1.98
C ALA A 16 -5.64 -32.55 2.76
N ALA A 17 -6.57 -31.74 2.27
CA ALA A 17 -7.91 -31.61 2.87
C ALA A 17 -8.69 -32.92 2.80
N PHE A 18 -8.61 -33.64 1.68
CA PHE A 18 -9.21 -34.96 1.50
C PHE A 18 -8.67 -35.98 2.49
N GLY A 19 -7.34 -36.00 2.69
CA GLY A 19 -6.71 -36.90 3.67
C GLY A 19 -7.19 -36.65 5.11
N LEU A 20 -7.23 -35.40 5.53
CA LEU A 20 -7.72 -35.02 6.87
C LEU A 20 -9.21 -35.34 7.06
N LEU A 21 -10.05 -34.97 6.09
CA LEU A 21 -11.50 -35.21 6.18
C LEU A 21 -11.83 -36.69 6.11
N SER A 22 -11.13 -37.46 5.28
CA SER A 22 -11.29 -38.92 5.21
C SER A 22 -10.92 -39.60 6.53
N ALA A 23 -9.82 -39.20 7.16
CA ALA A 23 -9.43 -39.71 8.46
C ALA A 23 -10.46 -39.40 9.55
N ALA A 24 -10.95 -38.14 9.61
CA ALA A 24 -11.99 -37.75 10.54
C ALA A 24 -13.30 -38.52 10.30
N PHE A 25 -13.66 -38.76 9.04
CA PHE A 25 -14.83 -39.52 8.67
C PHE A 25 -14.71 -41.00 9.06
N GLN A 26 -13.56 -41.63 8.89
CA GLN A 26 -13.32 -43.01 9.34
C GLN A 26 -13.50 -43.15 10.86
N VAL A 27 -13.02 -42.17 11.63
CA VAL A 27 -13.25 -42.13 13.09
C VAL A 27 -14.74 -41.97 13.42
N ALA A 28 -15.44 -41.11 12.69
CA ALA A 28 -16.90 -40.93 12.87
C ALA A 28 -17.70 -42.19 12.55
N LEU A 29 -17.34 -42.93 11.50
CA LEU A 29 -17.97 -44.21 11.15
C LEU A 29 -17.76 -45.28 12.21
N ALA A 30 -16.59 -45.28 12.84
CA ALA A 30 -16.29 -46.22 13.94
C ALA A 30 -17.17 -45.96 15.17
N VAL A 31 -17.56 -44.68 15.40
CA VAL A 31 -18.41 -44.29 16.53
C VAL A 31 -19.92 -44.40 16.19
N TRP A 32 -20.28 -44.08 14.97
CA TRP A 32 -21.69 -44.09 14.49
C TRP A 32 -21.85 -44.89 13.19
N PRO A 33 -22.02 -46.23 13.25
CA PRO A 33 -22.16 -47.09 12.09
C PRO A 33 -23.41 -46.79 11.23
N SER A 34 -24.42 -46.13 11.78
CA SER A 34 -25.65 -45.75 11.07
C SER A 34 -25.44 -44.73 9.95
N LEU A 35 -24.28 -44.07 9.89
CA LEU A 35 -23.94 -43.13 8.81
C LEU A 35 -23.73 -43.80 7.46
N THR A 36 -23.53 -45.14 7.41
CA THR A 36 -23.34 -45.88 6.18
C THR A 36 -24.61 -45.98 5.31
N GLN A 37 -25.78 -45.63 5.83
CA GLN A 37 -27.04 -45.67 5.07
C GLN A 37 -27.15 -44.56 3.98
N HIS A 38 -26.22 -43.57 4.00
CA HIS A 38 -26.24 -42.40 3.08
C HIS A 38 -24.91 -42.20 2.37
N ASP A 39 -24.20 -43.25 2.04
CA ASP A 39 -22.83 -43.26 1.54
C ASP A 39 -22.57 -42.29 0.37
N ILE A 40 -23.45 -42.25 -0.63
CA ILE A 40 -23.30 -41.41 -1.81
C ILE A 40 -23.38 -39.91 -1.47
N TRP A 41 -24.32 -39.51 -0.62
CA TRP A 41 -24.50 -38.11 -0.24
C TRP A 41 -23.33 -37.62 0.62
N ILE A 42 -22.82 -38.45 1.49
CA ILE A 42 -21.68 -38.15 2.36
C ILE A 42 -20.38 -38.03 1.53
N LEU A 43 -20.16 -38.91 0.55
CA LEU A 43 -19.05 -38.82 -0.39
C LEU A 43 -19.10 -37.56 -1.24
N MET A 44 -20.30 -37.18 -1.74
CA MET A 44 -20.47 -35.92 -2.48
C MET A 44 -20.20 -34.70 -1.61
N LEU A 45 -20.62 -34.70 -0.36
CA LEU A 45 -20.39 -33.60 0.58
C LEU A 45 -18.92 -33.48 0.96
N LEU A 46 -18.22 -34.59 1.16
CA LEU A 46 -16.78 -34.63 1.37
C LEU A 46 -16.00 -34.13 0.14
N ALA A 47 -16.34 -34.60 -1.05
CA ALA A 47 -15.69 -34.19 -2.29
C ALA A 47 -15.90 -32.69 -2.54
N SER A 48 -17.12 -32.18 -2.36
CA SER A 48 -17.41 -30.75 -2.53
C SER A 48 -16.71 -29.88 -1.50
N SER A 49 -16.66 -30.29 -0.22
CA SER A 49 -15.94 -29.55 0.82
C SER A 49 -14.42 -29.52 0.57
N CYS A 50 -13.82 -30.64 0.13
CA CYS A 50 -12.41 -30.68 -0.27
C CYS A 50 -12.13 -29.72 -1.43
N LEU A 51 -13.01 -29.65 -2.41
CA LEU A 51 -12.87 -28.77 -3.57
C LEU A 51 -13.00 -27.30 -3.16
N VAL A 52 -13.95 -26.97 -2.29
CA VAL A 52 -14.12 -25.61 -1.74
C VAL A 52 -12.90 -25.20 -0.93
N VAL A 53 -12.39 -26.05 -0.05
CA VAL A 53 -11.18 -25.78 0.74
C VAL A 53 -9.96 -25.64 -0.17
N GLY A 54 -9.81 -26.51 -1.19
CA GLY A 54 -8.74 -26.42 -2.17
C GLY A 54 -8.76 -25.12 -2.97
N VAL A 55 -9.94 -24.71 -3.45
CA VAL A 55 -10.12 -23.45 -4.18
C VAL A 55 -9.85 -22.26 -3.25
N TRP A 56 -10.34 -22.28 -2.02
CA TRP A 56 -10.13 -21.19 -1.07
C TRP A 56 -8.66 -21.06 -0.67
N HIS A 57 -7.98 -22.16 -0.41
CA HIS A 57 -6.56 -22.14 -0.04
C HIS A 57 -5.64 -21.75 -1.19
N ALA A 58 -5.99 -22.15 -2.40
CA ALA A 58 -5.27 -21.80 -3.63
C ALA A 58 -5.75 -20.51 -4.28
N TRP A 59 -6.73 -19.79 -3.64
CA TRP A 59 -7.13 -18.48 -4.15
C TRP A 59 -5.92 -17.57 -4.22
N PRO A 60 -5.52 -17.10 -5.41
CA PRO A 60 -4.30 -16.34 -5.56
C PRO A 60 -4.39 -15.06 -4.73
N LYS A 61 -3.71 -15.03 -3.60
CA LYS A 61 -3.49 -13.78 -2.87
C LYS A 61 -2.72 -12.86 -3.79
N PHE A 62 -3.18 -11.63 -3.92
CA PHE A 62 -2.42 -10.60 -4.62
C PHE A 62 -1.36 -10.09 -3.66
N GLU A 63 -0.29 -10.87 -3.55
CA GLU A 63 0.79 -10.60 -2.61
C GLU A 63 2.09 -11.23 -3.12
N THR A 64 3.18 -10.50 -3.00
CA THR A 64 4.54 -11.01 -3.16
C THR A 64 5.43 -10.37 -2.12
N ASP A 65 6.38 -11.12 -1.59
CA ASP A 65 7.40 -10.63 -0.68
C ASP A 65 8.79 -11.07 -1.12
N HIS A 66 9.77 -10.23 -0.83
CA HIS A 66 11.18 -10.55 -1.05
C HIS A 66 12.01 -10.03 0.12
N ARG A 67 12.88 -10.89 0.67
CA ARG A 67 13.79 -10.54 1.76
C ARG A 67 15.22 -10.45 1.26
N TYR A 68 15.85 -9.35 1.54
CA TYR A 68 17.25 -9.08 1.29
C TYR A 68 18.06 -9.45 2.55
N ARG A 69 19.28 -9.99 2.36
CA ARG A 69 20.09 -10.45 3.50
C ARG A 69 21.14 -9.44 3.95
N TYR A 70 21.61 -8.61 3.03
CA TYR A 70 22.67 -7.65 3.29
C TYR A 70 22.38 -6.33 2.57
N PRO A 71 21.88 -5.29 3.29
CA PRO A 71 21.38 -5.31 4.69
C PRO A 71 20.06 -6.12 4.81
N ASP A 72 19.71 -6.53 6.05
CA ASP A 72 18.51 -7.35 6.30
C ASP A 72 17.24 -6.49 6.34
N PHE A 73 16.47 -6.53 5.27
CA PHE A 73 15.14 -5.94 5.16
C PHE A 73 14.25 -6.73 4.19
N ALA A 74 12.96 -6.46 4.22
CA ALA A 74 12.00 -7.09 3.32
C ALA A 74 11.18 -6.05 2.56
N ILE A 75 10.76 -6.40 1.34
CA ILE A 75 9.75 -5.65 0.58
C ILE A 75 8.58 -6.57 0.31
N GLN A 76 7.40 -6.13 0.74
CA GLN A 76 6.13 -6.79 0.46
C GLN A 76 5.29 -5.91 -0.47
N VAL A 77 4.67 -6.50 -1.48
CA VAL A 77 3.68 -5.85 -2.33
C VAL A 77 2.38 -6.61 -2.18
N LYS A 78 1.33 -5.94 -1.74
CA LYS A 78 0.02 -6.57 -1.49
C LYS A 78 -1.14 -5.67 -1.87
N CYS A 79 -2.31 -6.29 -2.06
CA CYS A 79 -3.57 -5.55 -2.27
C CYS A 79 -4.23 -5.24 -0.93
N GLY A 80 -4.68 -4.00 -0.75
CA GLY A 80 -5.34 -3.60 0.49
C GLY A 80 -5.61 -2.10 0.57
N ASP A 81 -5.90 -1.66 1.78
CA ASP A 81 -5.99 -0.24 2.15
C ASP A 81 -4.79 0.11 3.03
N VAL A 82 -3.97 1.04 2.56
CA VAL A 82 -2.74 1.45 3.24
C VAL A 82 -2.99 2.02 4.65
N LEU A 83 -4.14 2.66 4.87
CA LEU A 83 -4.50 3.22 6.17
C LEU A 83 -4.95 2.17 7.19
N ASN A 84 -5.25 0.95 6.74
CA ASN A 84 -5.58 -0.19 7.60
C ASN A 84 -4.35 -1.04 7.95
N GLU A 85 -3.19 -0.74 7.36
CA GLU A 85 -1.96 -1.44 7.71
C GLU A 85 -1.55 -1.14 9.16
N PRO A 86 -0.97 -2.11 9.87
CA PRO A 86 -0.47 -1.89 11.24
C PRO A 86 0.80 -1.04 11.25
N GLU A 87 1.50 -0.94 10.14
CA GLU A 87 2.79 -0.26 9.99
C GLU A 87 2.63 1.27 10.00
N ASN A 88 3.72 2.01 10.19
CA ASN A 88 3.80 3.44 9.92
C ASN A 88 3.48 3.70 8.44
N VAL A 89 2.92 4.86 8.09
CA VAL A 89 2.38 5.08 6.74
C VAL A 89 2.97 6.32 6.10
N ILE A 90 3.39 6.19 4.83
CA ILE A 90 3.70 7.35 3.99
C ILE A 90 2.41 7.81 3.31
N VAL A 91 2.09 9.10 3.44
CA VAL A 91 0.92 9.73 2.83
C VAL A 91 1.41 10.80 1.85
N GLY A 92 1.01 10.69 0.60
CA GLY A 92 1.35 11.68 -0.42
C GLY A 92 0.54 12.96 -0.26
N PHE A 93 1.25 14.09 -0.21
CA PHE A 93 0.72 15.45 -0.24
C PHE A 93 1.22 16.19 -1.47
N THR A 94 0.62 17.35 -1.73
CA THR A 94 1.15 18.28 -2.72
C THR A 94 2.11 19.27 -2.06
N ASP A 95 2.84 20.02 -2.87
CA ASP A 95 3.78 21.06 -2.46
C ASP A 95 3.15 22.19 -1.62
N THR A 96 1.82 22.32 -1.65
CA THR A 96 1.07 23.30 -0.86
C THR A 96 0.55 22.77 0.48
N PHE A 97 0.64 21.45 0.73
CA PHE A 97 0.05 20.82 1.91
C PHE A 97 -1.39 21.25 2.18
N ASP A 98 -2.18 21.36 1.10
CA ASP A 98 -3.61 21.66 1.17
C ASP A 98 -4.35 20.59 1.98
N THR A 99 -5.40 21.02 2.71
CA THR A 99 -6.22 20.17 3.59
C THR A 99 -7.72 20.38 3.38
N ASP A 100 -8.09 21.22 2.43
CA ASP A 100 -9.49 21.55 2.13
C ASP A 100 -10.17 20.38 1.40
N LEU A 101 -11.10 19.71 2.12
CA LEU A 101 -11.94 18.62 1.60
C LEU A 101 -13.29 19.13 1.06
N GLU A 102 -13.61 20.43 1.20
CA GLU A 102 -14.92 20.96 0.87
C GLU A 102 -15.25 20.75 -0.62
N GLY A 103 -16.35 20.05 -0.85
CA GLY A 103 -16.80 19.71 -2.19
C GLY A 103 -15.83 18.83 -3.00
N GLY A 104 -14.75 18.36 -2.40
CA GLY A 104 -13.73 17.57 -3.08
C GLY A 104 -12.96 18.33 -4.17
N ILE A 105 -12.94 19.66 -4.08
CA ILE A 105 -12.39 20.55 -5.14
C ILE A 105 -10.87 20.63 -5.02
N VAL A 106 -10.34 20.86 -3.83
CA VAL A 106 -8.89 20.97 -3.60
C VAL A 106 -8.31 19.60 -3.33
N ILE A 107 -8.83 18.92 -2.33
CA ILE A 107 -8.44 17.54 -1.98
C ILE A 107 -9.65 16.63 -2.13
N SER A 108 -9.51 15.58 -2.93
CA SER A 108 -10.55 14.56 -3.06
C SER A 108 -10.68 13.75 -1.75
N PRO A 109 -11.89 13.64 -1.17
CA PRO A 109 -12.11 12.75 0.00
C PRO A 109 -11.79 11.28 -0.29
N ARG A 110 -11.80 10.88 -1.57
CA ARG A 110 -11.45 9.51 -2.01
C ARG A 110 -9.94 9.27 -2.13
N SER A 111 -9.13 10.32 -2.11
CA SER A 111 -7.67 10.18 -2.11
C SER A 111 -7.18 9.61 -0.78
N VAL A 112 -5.98 9.00 -0.78
CA VAL A 112 -5.35 8.51 0.45
C VAL A 112 -5.19 9.64 1.47
N GLN A 113 -4.83 10.85 1.01
CA GLN A 113 -4.71 12.04 1.86
C GLN A 113 -6.08 12.42 2.48
N GLY A 114 -7.16 12.45 1.68
CA GLY A 114 -8.50 12.76 2.17
C GLY A 114 -8.99 11.74 3.19
N GLN A 115 -8.83 10.45 2.90
CA GLN A 115 -9.19 9.37 3.82
C GLN A 115 -8.33 9.40 5.11
N PHE A 116 -7.04 9.75 5.01
CA PHE A 116 -6.19 9.97 6.16
C PHE A 116 -6.73 11.08 7.07
N GLN A 117 -7.11 12.21 6.49
CA GLN A 117 -7.69 13.34 7.23
C GLN A 117 -9.03 12.97 7.89
N GLU A 118 -9.91 12.28 7.18
CA GLU A 118 -11.18 11.81 7.73
C GLU A 118 -10.98 10.81 8.88
N LYS A 119 -10.08 9.87 8.73
CA LYS A 119 -9.87 8.79 9.69
C LYS A 119 -9.13 9.22 10.96
N TYR A 120 -8.10 10.06 10.84
CA TYR A 120 -7.19 10.38 11.93
C TYR A 120 -7.36 11.81 12.50
N TYR A 121 -8.09 12.66 11.78
CA TYR A 121 -8.40 14.02 12.18
C TYR A 121 -9.91 14.30 12.24
N THR A 122 -10.75 13.25 12.17
CA THR A 122 -12.21 13.32 12.23
C THR A 122 -12.80 14.35 11.24
N GLY A 123 -12.17 14.51 10.09
CA GLY A 123 -12.53 15.51 9.09
C GLY A 123 -12.19 16.96 9.50
N SER A 124 -11.57 17.18 10.67
CA SER A 124 -11.18 18.53 11.11
C SER A 124 -10.01 19.03 10.26
N THR A 125 -10.28 20.03 9.41
CA THR A 125 -9.26 20.74 8.65
C THR A 125 -8.33 21.51 9.57
N GLY A 126 -8.87 22.13 10.61
CA GLY A 126 -8.11 22.97 11.54
C GLY A 126 -7.05 22.20 12.33
N ASP A 127 -7.35 21.00 12.80
CA ASP A 127 -6.39 20.20 13.58
C ASP A 127 -5.22 19.72 12.73
N LEU A 128 -5.49 19.25 11.50
CA LEU A 128 -4.43 18.86 10.58
C LEU A 128 -3.61 20.09 10.17
N ASP A 129 -4.24 21.22 9.89
CA ASP A 129 -3.56 22.47 9.55
C ASP A 129 -2.67 22.97 10.67
N PHE A 130 -3.11 22.88 11.91
CA PHE A 130 -2.31 23.23 13.07
C PHE A 130 -1.06 22.37 13.16
N ASP A 131 -1.20 21.06 13.06
CA ASP A 131 -0.05 20.14 13.12
C ASP A 131 0.93 20.35 11.95
N LEU A 132 0.42 20.50 10.73
CA LEU A 132 1.24 20.77 9.56
C LEU A 132 1.95 22.12 9.69
N SER A 133 1.25 23.20 10.06
CA SER A 133 1.82 24.55 10.19
C SER A 133 2.95 24.57 11.21
N ARG A 134 2.75 23.92 12.36
CA ARG A 134 3.77 23.82 13.39
C ARG A 134 5.06 23.13 12.90
N ARG A 135 4.91 22.08 12.11
CA ARG A 135 6.05 21.31 11.59
C ARG A 135 6.70 21.98 10.38
N LEU A 136 5.91 22.70 9.59
CA LEU A 136 6.38 23.42 8.40
C LEU A 136 7.01 24.78 8.72
N SER A 137 6.81 25.33 9.92
CA SER A 137 7.22 26.70 10.32
C SER A 137 8.72 26.96 10.14
N GLY A 138 9.56 25.93 10.20
CA GLY A 138 11.03 26.04 10.00
C GLY A 138 11.49 25.81 8.55
N ILE A 139 10.56 25.55 7.63
CA ILE A 139 10.88 25.21 6.24
C ILE A 139 10.60 26.42 5.35
N GLN A 140 11.61 26.85 4.61
CA GLN A 140 11.47 27.96 3.68
C GLN A 140 10.57 27.58 2.50
N LEU A 141 9.66 28.47 2.17
CA LEU A 141 8.84 28.33 0.96
C LEU A 141 9.72 28.48 -0.30
N SER A 142 9.47 27.62 -1.28
CA SER A 142 10.09 27.73 -2.61
C SER A 142 9.44 28.82 -3.46
N ALA A 143 8.13 29.07 -3.25
CA ALA A 143 7.36 30.11 -3.93
C ALA A 143 6.07 30.41 -3.14
N SER A 144 5.40 31.49 -3.48
CA SER A 144 4.06 31.82 -3.02
C SER A 144 3.23 32.34 -4.19
N GLU A 145 2.00 31.85 -4.31
CA GLU A 145 1.08 32.27 -5.38
C GLU A 145 0.25 33.48 -4.95
N ASP A 146 -0.06 34.33 -5.90
CA ASP A 146 -0.99 35.43 -5.68
C ASP A 146 -2.45 34.96 -5.66
N VAL A 147 -3.30 35.74 -4.98
CA VAL A 147 -4.75 35.47 -4.87
C VAL A 147 -5.42 35.35 -6.24
N GLU A 148 -4.99 36.19 -7.18
CA GLU A 148 -5.55 36.22 -8.53
C GLU A 148 -5.23 34.95 -9.33
N ASN A 149 -4.04 34.41 -9.13
CA ASN A 149 -3.56 33.22 -9.81
C ASN A 149 -4.08 31.92 -9.18
N LYS A 150 -4.18 31.85 -7.84
CA LYS A 150 -4.72 30.69 -7.12
C LYS A 150 -5.82 31.14 -6.15
N ARG A 151 -7.08 30.99 -6.57
CA ARG A 151 -8.26 31.46 -5.84
C ARG A 151 -8.66 30.55 -4.68
N ARG A 152 -8.31 29.26 -4.70
CA ARG A 152 -8.63 28.27 -3.67
C ARG A 152 -7.40 27.50 -3.23
N GLY A 153 -7.45 26.97 -2.01
CA GLY A 153 -6.36 26.25 -1.37
C GLY A 153 -5.24 27.16 -0.87
N LYS A 154 -4.23 26.54 -0.31
CA LYS A 154 -3.05 27.23 0.21
C LYS A 154 -2.15 27.72 -0.93
N ARG A 155 -1.51 28.87 -0.72
CA ARG A 155 -0.70 29.54 -1.74
C ARG A 155 0.80 29.36 -1.56
N GLY A 156 1.24 29.12 -0.32
CA GLY A 156 2.64 28.82 -0.04
C GLY A 156 3.02 27.45 -0.62
N ARG A 157 4.15 27.41 -1.34
CA ARG A 157 4.70 26.22 -1.95
C ARG A 157 5.97 25.81 -1.23
N TYR A 158 6.04 24.58 -0.82
CA TYR A 158 7.24 23.99 -0.24
C TYR A 158 8.04 23.23 -1.30
N PRO A 159 9.33 23.03 -1.11
CA PRO A 159 10.13 22.20 -2.00
C PRO A 159 9.53 20.78 -2.12
N ILE A 160 9.60 20.19 -3.32
CA ILE A 160 9.28 18.77 -3.51
C ILE A 160 10.23 17.94 -2.64
N GLY A 161 9.67 16.90 -2.01
CA GLY A 161 10.39 16.10 -1.02
C GLY A 161 10.24 16.60 0.42
N THR A 162 9.68 17.80 0.66
CA THR A 162 9.36 18.23 2.03
C THR A 162 8.53 17.12 2.70
N THR A 163 9.04 16.58 3.78
CA THR A 163 8.41 15.46 4.50
C THR A 163 8.20 15.85 5.96
N ILE A 164 6.96 15.71 6.42
CA ILE A 164 6.53 16.03 7.78
C ILE A 164 6.10 14.74 8.47
N MET A 165 6.68 14.45 9.63
CA MET A 165 6.25 13.33 10.48
C MET A 165 5.16 13.81 11.43
N LEU A 166 4.01 13.12 11.39
CA LEU A 166 2.84 13.29 12.25
C LEU A 166 2.63 12.04 13.09
N GLU A 167 2.22 12.19 14.33
CA GLU A 167 1.87 11.08 15.23
C GLU A 167 0.39 11.12 15.56
N ARG A 168 -0.31 10.02 15.28
CA ARG A 168 -1.73 9.81 15.62
C ARG A 168 -2.00 8.35 15.92
N SER A 169 -2.75 8.08 16.98
CA SER A 169 -3.17 6.72 17.35
C SER A 169 -1.99 5.73 17.41
N GLU A 170 -0.89 6.11 18.06
CA GLU A 170 0.33 5.32 18.24
C GLU A 170 1.06 4.96 16.91
N LYS A 171 0.69 5.65 15.81
CA LYS A 171 1.28 5.49 14.48
C LYS A 171 1.98 6.77 14.03
N ARG A 172 3.05 6.59 13.24
CA ARG A 172 3.71 7.68 12.54
C ARG A 172 3.25 7.73 11.09
N PHE A 173 2.90 8.92 10.66
CA PHE A 173 2.52 9.23 9.29
C PHE A 173 3.55 10.20 8.71
N TYR A 174 4.07 9.86 7.55
CA TYR A 174 5.04 10.70 6.85
C TYR A 174 4.32 11.38 5.68
N ALA A 175 3.89 12.64 5.90
CA ALA A 175 3.27 13.46 4.87
C ALA A 175 4.37 14.01 3.94
N VAL A 176 4.41 13.56 2.69
CA VAL A 176 5.46 13.91 1.73
C VAL A 176 4.91 14.70 0.55
N ALA A 177 5.51 15.85 0.26
CA ALA A 177 5.22 16.64 -0.94
C ALA A 177 5.82 15.96 -2.17
N TYR A 178 5.00 15.20 -2.94
CA TYR A 178 5.46 14.45 -4.11
C TYR A 178 5.04 15.06 -5.44
N GLY A 179 4.09 15.99 -5.43
CA GLY A 179 3.56 16.61 -6.63
C GLY A 179 3.23 18.09 -6.45
N TYR A 180 3.15 18.78 -7.56
CA TYR A 180 2.84 20.19 -7.60
C TYR A 180 1.32 20.41 -7.73
N MET A 181 0.73 21.17 -6.82
CA MET A 181 -0.63 21.66 -6.94
C MET A 181 -0.65 22.83 -7.93
N ARG A 182 -1.17 22.62 -9.13
CA ARG A 182 -1.32 23.70 -10.11
C ARG A 182 -2.39 24.71 -9.68
N ASN A 183 -2.37 25.88 -10.26
CA ASN A 183 -3.36 26.93 -9.95
C ASN A 183 -4.78 26.57 -10.37
N ASP A 184 -4.92 25.62 -11.33
CA ASP A 184 -6.19 25.01 -11.74
C ASP A 184 -6.63 23.85 -10.82
N LEU A 185 -5.95 23.66 -9.68
CA LEU A 185 -6.19 22.61 -8.67
C LEU A 185 -5.94 21.18 -9.17
N ARG A 186 -5.24 21.02 -10.28
CA ARG A 186 -4.77 19.72 -10.76
C ARG A 186 -3.37 19.44 -10.22
N VAL A 187 -3.16 18.22 -9.80
CA VAL A 187 -1.84 17.78 -9.34
C VAL A 187 -1.02 17.31 -10.55
N SER A 188 0.23 17.74 -10.62
CA SER A 188 1.20 17.24 -11.58
C SER A 188 2.45 16.73 -10.87
N CYS A 189 3.04 15.66 -11.40
CA CYS A 189 4.27 15.08 -10.87
C CYS A 189 5.13 14.60 -12.02
N SER A 190 6.43 14.90 -11.98
CA SER A 190 7.42 14.31 -12.87
C SER A 190 8.07 13.08 -12.24
N VAL A 191 8.77 12.28 -13.05
CA VAL A 191 9.55 11.13 -12.56
C VAL A 191 10.61 11.60 -11.57
N ASP A 192 11.32 12.70 -11.89
CA ASP A 192 12.36 13.25 -11.02
C ASP A 192 11.79 13.76 -9.69
N ALA A 193 10.63 14.44 -9.74
CA ALA A 193 9.93 14.89 -8.52
C ALA A 193 9.52 13.72 -7.64
N LEU A 194 8.99 12.65 -8.23
CA LEU A 194 8.63 11.45 -7.49
C LEU A 194 9.87 10.78 -6.88
N TRP A 195 10.95 10.63 -7.63
CA TRP A 195 12.19 10.06 -7.12
C TRP A 195 12.76 10.88 -5.95
N ALA A 196 12.86 12.19 -6.11
CA ALA A 196 13.34 13.09 -5.05
C ALA A 196 12.48 13.02 -3.80
N SER A 197 11.14 12.96 -3.96
CA SER A 197 10.22 12.84 -2.83
C SER A 197 10.31 11.50 -2.12
N LEU A 198 10.51 10.39 -2.85
CA LEU A 198 10.75 9.08 -2.25
C LEU A 198 12.05 9.07 -1.44
N THR A 199 13.13 9.60 -2.00
CA THR A 199 14.43 9.71 -1.28
C THR A 199 14.29 10.51 0.01
N ALA A 200 13.59 11.65 -0.03
CA ALA A 200 13.34 12.47 1.15
C ALA A 200 12.45 11.76 2.18
N ALA A 201 11.43 11.04 1.73
CA ALA A 201 10.57 10.22 2.59
C ALA A 201 11.37 9.13 3.30
N TRP A 202 12.25 8.41 2.58
CA TRP A 202 13.13 7.39 3.17
C TRP A 202 14.06 7.97 4.23
N ASN A 203 14.63 9.14 3.98
CA ASN A 203 15.46 9.83 4.97
C ASN A 203 14.66 10.18 6.23
N SER A 204 13.44 10.70 6.08
CA SER A 204 12.55 10.98 7.22
C SER A 204 12.16 9.72 8.00
N VAL A 205 11.86 8.62 7.31
CA VAL A 205 11.59 7.32 7.94
C VAL A 205 12.81 6.82 8.72
N ARG A 206 14.02 6.95 8.16
CA ARG A 206 15.28 6.57 8.82
C ARG A 206 15.48 7.34 10.12
N ILE A 207 15.29 8.66 10.08
CA ILE A 207 15.52 9.53 11.25
C ILE A 207 14.50 9.30 12.35
N HIS A 208 13.24 9.10 11.99
CA HIS A 208 12.12 9.08 12.96
C HIS A 208 11.49 7.71 13.16
N GLY A 209 11.78 6.74 12.30
CA GLY A 209 11.07 5.45 12.26
C GLY A 209 11.59 4.38 13.22
N GLY A 210 12.85 4.48 13.70
CA GLY A 210 13.42 3.47 14.60
C GLY A 210 13.51 2.07 13.99
N LEU A 211 13.60 1.96 12.66
CA LEU A 211 13.55 0.72 11.87
C LEU A 211 12.20 0.00 11.86
N ASP A 212 11.15 0.61 12.40
CA ASP A 212 9.80 0.05 12.36
C ASP A 212 9.33 -0.14 10.91
N PRO A 213 8.48 -1.14 10.64
CA PRO A 213 7.89 -1.34 9.33
C PRO A 213 7.12 -0.11 8.83
N VAL A 214 7.22 0.15 7.52
CA VAL A 214 6.55 1.27 6.87
C VAL A 214 5.74 0.81 5.67
N ALA A 215 4.53 1.34 5.52
CA ALA A 215 3.65 1.12 4.39
C ALA A 215 3.56 2.36 3.51
N ILE A 216 3.46 2.16 2.20
CA ILE A 216 3.30 3.21 1.21
C ILE A 216 2.24 2.81 0.17
N PRO A 217 1.29 3.68 -0.21
CA PRO A 217 0.43 3.45 -1.35
C PRO A 217 1.23 3.58 -2.66
N VAL A 218 0.68 3.12 -3.77
CA VAL A 218 1.28 3.37 -5.09
C VAL A 218 1.08 4.85 -5.44
N ILE A 219 2.01 5.69 -4.99
CA ILE A 219 1.98 7.15 -5.21
C ILE A 219 2.17 7.45 -6.71
N GLY A 220 1.44 8.47 -7.21
CA GLY A 220 1.56 8.92 -8.61
C GLY A 220 0.62 8.20 -9.58
N SER A 221 -0.21 7.26 -9.12
CA SER A 221 -1.06 6.45 -9.98
C SER A 221 -2.39 7.08 -10.38
N GLU A 222 -2.96 7.97 -9.59
CA GLU A 222 -4.31 8.51 -9.81
C GLU A 222 -4.34 10.00 -10.19
N LEU A 223 -4.10 10.88 -9.24
CA LEU A 223 -4.30 12.32 -9.42
C LEU A 223 -3.10 13.02 -10.04
N ALA A 224 -1.91 12.57 -9.70
CA ALA A 224 -0.66 13.18 -10.14
C ALA A 224 -0.10 12.57 -11.43
N ARG A 225 -0.79 11.62 -12.05
CA ARG A 225 -0.38 10.84 -13.23
C ARG A 225 1.02 11.18 -13.69
N VAL A 226 2.02 10.46 -13.18
CA VAL A 226 3.37 10.53 -13.73
C VAL A 226 3.26 9.99 -15.16
N GLY A 227 3.06 10.90 -16.10
CA GLY A 227 2.41 10.78 -17.39
C GLY A 227 2.73 9.58 -18.27
N SER A 228 3.84 8.87 -18.02
CA SER A 228 4.29 7.74 -18.85
C SER A 228 4.46 6.43 -18.08
N LEU A 229 4.30 6.42 -16.75
CA LEU A 229 4.53 5.24 -15.93
C LEU A 229 3.21 4.54 -15.59
N ASP A 230 3.15 3.24 -15.88
CA ASP A 230 2.08 2.39 -15.39
C ASP A 230 2.28 2.05 -13.90
N ARG A 231 1.27 1.45 -13.28
CA ARG A 231 1.31 1.10 -11.87
C ARG A 231 2.42 0.11 -11.51
N THR A 232 2.73 -0.82 -12.40
CA THR A 232 3.84 -1.77 -12.24
C THR A 232 5.18 -1.06 -12.18
N SER A 233 5.39 -0.08 -13.06
CA SER A 233 6.61 0.76 -13.10
C SER A 233 6.73 1.64 -11.86
N LEU A 234 5.63 2.20 -11.36
CA LEU A 234 5.62 2.98 -10.10
C LEU A 234 6.00 2.11 -8.89
N ILE A 235 5.47 0.89 -8.80
CA ILE A 235 5.85 -0.08 -7.75
C ILE A 235 7.33 -0.39 -7.84
N LYS A 236 7.86 -0.63 -9.03
CA LYS A 236 9.29 -0.89 -9.25
C LYS A 236 10.15 0.31 -8.85
N MET A 237 9.71 1.53 -9.16
CA MET A 237 10.41 2.75 -8.76
C MET A 237 10.44 2.92 -7.24
N ILE A 238 9.33 2.72 -6.56
CA ILE A 238 9.24 2.76 -5.08
C ILE A 238 10.19 1.72 -4.48
N ALA A 239 10.15 0.49 -4.96
CA ALA A 239 11.02 -0.58 -4.48
C ALA A 239 12.51 -0.28 -4.73
N LEU A 240 12.86 0.18 -5.94
CA LEU A 240 14.24 0.51 -6.30
C LEU A 240 14.80 1.64 -5.43
N SER A 241 14.03 2.73 -5.24
CA SER A 241 14.45 3.85 -4.40
C SER A 241 14.64 3.45 -2.94
N PHE A 242 13.79 2.57 -2.41
CA PHE A 242 13.93 2.04 -1.06
C PHE A 242 15.17 1.16 -0.90
N VAL A 243 15.41 0.25 -1.86
CA VAL A 243 16.61 -0.61 -1.87
C VAL A 243 17.88 0.24 -1.97
N ALA A 244 17.91 1.21 -2.87
CA ALA A 244 19.06 2.11 -3.03
C ALA A 244 19.36 2.82 -1.69
N SER A 245 18.37 3.47 -1.08
CA SER A 245 18.53 4.15 0.20
C SER A 245 18.89 3.21 1.35
N SER A 246 18.33 1.98 1.38
CA SER A 246 18.61 1.01 2.45
C SER A 246 19.99 0.36 2.34
N ARG A 247 20.58 0.32 1.13
CA ARG A 247 21.96 -0.15 0.94
C ARG A 247 23.01 0.87 1.41
N GLU A 248 22.70 2.15 1.37
CA GLU A 248 23.53 3.19 1.95
C GLU A 248 23.44 3.15 3.47
N GLU A 249 22.23 3.19 3.99
CA GLU A 249 21.91 3.07 5.41
C GLU A 249 20.47 2.57 5.54
N ILE A 250 20.25 1.55 6.39
CA ILE A 250 18.96 0.87 6.52
C ILE A 250 17.84 1.85 6.89
N VAL A 251 16.81 1.89 6.08
CA VAL A 251 15.65 2.78 6.26
C VAL A 251 14.63 2.19 7.22
N SER A 252 14.29 0.92 7.03
CA SER A 252 13.28 0.18 7.79
C SER A 252 13.50 -1.32 7.59
N ARG A 253 13.08 -2.13 8.56
CA ARG A 253 13.13 -3.60 8.43
C ARG A 253 12.18 -4.15 7.39
N LYS A 254 11.11 -3.42 7.07
CA LYS A 254 10.13 -3.84 6.09
C LYS A 254 9.46 -2.66 5.41
N LEU A 255 9.39 -2.70 4.08
CA LEU A 255 8.56 -1.84 3.26
C LEU A 255 7.34 -2.65 2.77
N THR A 256 6.13 -2.15 3.02
CA THR A 256 4.89 -2.69 2.45
C THR A 256 4.34 -1.73 1.41
N ILE A 257 4.36 -2.11 0.13
CA ILE A 257 3.76 -1.34 -0.96
C ILE A 257 2.32 -1.83 -1.13
N VAL A 258 1.35 -0.96 -0.88
CA VAL A 258 -0.06 -1.31 -0.87
C VAL A 258 -0.74 -0.85 -2.16
N VAL A 259 -1.24 -1.82 -2.91
CA VAL A 259 -2.03 -1.59 -4.13
C VAL A 259 -3.51 -1.54 -3.76
N HIS A 260 -4.18 -0.44 -4.08
CA HIS A 260 -5.62 -0.34 -3.82
C HIS A 260 -6.39 -1.42 -4.62
N PRO A 261 -7.44 -2.06 -4.07
CA PRO A 261 -8.17 -3.15 -4.73
C PRO A 261 -8.67 -2.82 -6.15
N LYS A 262 -9.09 -1.57 -6.38
CA LYS A 262 -9.53 -1.09 -7.71
C LYS A 262 -8.41 -1.10 -8.75
N ASP A 263 -7.16 -0.99 -8.32
CA ASP A 263 -5.98 -0.88 -9.18
C ASP A 263 -5.29 -2.22 -9.45
N ARG A 264 -5.75 -3.28 -8.78
CA ARG A 264 -5.18 -4.63 -8.87
C ARG A 264 -4.99 -5.11 -10.31
N HIS A 265 -5.95 -4.83 -11.18
CA HIS A 265 -5.90 -5.27 -12.59
C HIS A 265 -4.83 -4.56 -13.42
N GLY A 266 -4.38 -3.39 -12.98
CA GLY A 266 -3.31 -2.62 -13.64
C GLY A 266 -1.89 -2.98 -13.18
N VAL A 267 -1.72 -4.03 -12.35
CA VAL A 267 -0.42 -4.43 -11.82
C VAL A 267 -0.08 -5.86 -12.24
N ASN A 268 1.08 -6.02 -12.86
CA ASN A 268 1.65 -7.32 -13.16
C ASN A 268 2.52 -7.80 -12.00
N LEU A 269 1.92 -8.54 -11.06
CA LEU A 269 2.60 -8.99 -9.84
C LEU A 269 3.78 -9.93 -10.13
N VAL A 270 3.70 -10.77 -11.18
CA VAL A 270 4.79 -11.67 -11.58
C VAL A 270 6.02 -10.89 -12.05
N ASP A 271 5.79 -9.79 -12.76
CA ASP A 271 6.86 -8.89 -13.21
C ASP A 271 7.48 -8.12 -12.04
N VAL A 272 6.66 -7.69 -11.08
CA VAL A 272 7.14 -7.09 -9.81
C VAL A 272 8.00 -8.09 -9.04
N GLU A 273 7.53 -9.31 -8.83
CA GLU A 273 8.29 -10.35 -8.12
C GLU A 273 9.63 -10.62 -8.77
N ARG A 274 9.64 -10.77 -10.10
CA ARG A 274 10.88 -10.96 -10.85
C ARG A 274 11.84 -9.79 -10.66
N PHE A 275 11.33 -8.58 -10.72
CA PHE A 275 12.13 -7.37 -10.51
C PHE A 275 12.73 -7.31 -9.10
N LEU A 276 11.93 -7.57 -8.04
CA LEU A 276 12.42 -7.59 -6.67
C LEU A 276 13.58 -8.57 -6.47
N ARG A 277 13.59 -9.70 -7.20
CA ARG A 277 14.68 -10.68 -7.12
C ARG A 277 15.96 -10.23 -7.84
N THR A 278 15.89 -9.22 -8.69
CA THR A 278 17.07 -8.67 -9.41
C THR A 278 17.72 -7.51 -8.68
N LEU A 279 17.02 -6.90 -7.72
CA LEU A 279 17.56 -5.86 -6.86
C LEU A 279 18.46 -6.44 -5.78
#